data_b4bcc313f4d59debd0606fe17ff2fd24
#
_entry.id   b4bcc313f4d59debd0606fe17ff2fd24
#
_cell.length_a   1.000
_cell.length_b   1.000
_cell.length_c   1.000
_cell.angle_alpha   90.00
_cell.angle_beta   90.00
_cell.angle_gamma   90.00
#
_symmetry.space_group_name_H-M   'P 1'
#
loop_
_entity.id
_entity.type
_entity.pdbx_description
1 polymer ?
#
loop_
_entity_poly.entity_id
_entity_poly.type
_entity_poly.pdbx_seq_one_letter_code
_entity_poly.pdbx_strand_id
1 'polypeptide(L)'
;MTSVVGSSIAVRESSGRPSGRWLGRFPCLDDRATRSALCLKLILVLLHVIFGGALFILDTELRRRTREHPWYTAIYLVLYLATLVQYFFTSYSSPGYVIDVMMAGSGTHATFANLSSFDQRQITTRNKNPSPSTQIVSSVWLRQVMDLYPPGFSSRTWTCSYCHIIQPPRSKHCHDCDKCVLQFDHHCAWLGTCIGKRNHCRFWWYIFEETMLCIWTGTLYIDLLVSKAMKAWWKDLIAIILIVILVFCFIFLILLLFFHSYLALTNQTTHEIMRRRRILYLRGFPSKVHPFSKGIYRNLIAFCCSCDDEHTLEAVPPVEDIEARAQPYTCIDVISCRCC
;
A
#
# COMPACT_ATOMS: atom_id res chain seq x y z
N MET A 1 -59.58 20.82 -2.91
CA MET A 1 -58.86 21.28 -4.09
C MET A 1 -57.45 21.63 -3.64
N THR A 2 -56.50 20.71 -3.70
CA THR A 2 -55.06 20.96 -3.52
C THR A 2 -54.33 19.94 -4.37
N SER A 3 -53.72 20.41 -5.42
CA SER A 3 -52.99 19.65 -6.41
C SER A 3 -51.63 19.23 -5.86
N VAL A 4 -51.32 17.92 -5.96
CA VAL A 4 -50.02 17.34 -5.69
C VAL A 4 -49.16 17.47 -6.96
N VAL A 5 -48.07 18.24 -6.86
CA VAL A 5 -47.04 18.36 -7.91
C VAL A 5 -46.06 17.19 -7.76
N GLY A 6 -46.10 16.29 -8.71
CA GLY A 6 -45.12 15.19 -8.83
C GLY A 6 -43.80 15.67 -9.43
N SER A 7 -42.75 15.57 -8.65
CA SER A 7 -41.38 15.85 -9.06
C SER A 7 -40.76 14.60 -9.73
N SER A 8 -40.66 14.61 -11.05
CA SER A 8 -39.99 13.57 -11.83
C SER A 8 -38.50 13.76 -11.74
N ILE A 9 -37.81 12.79 -11.12
CA ILE A 9 -36.33 12.68 -11.12
C ILE A 9 -35.93 12.13 -12.49
N ALA A 10 -35.32 12.98 -13.31
CA ALA A 10 -34.71 12.57 -14.58
C ALA A 10 -33.45 11.73 -14.33
N VAL A 11 -33.51 10.47 -14.70
CA VAL A 11 -32.34 9.60 -14.79
C VAL A 11 -31.47 10.09 -15.94
N ARG A 12 -30.28 10.56 -15.61
CA ARG A 12 -29.29 11.03 -16.60
C ARG A 12 -28.64 9.81 -17.23
N GLU A 13 -29.10 9.43 -18.41
CA GLU A 13 -28.39 8.47 -19.26
C GLU A 13 -27.01 9.00 -19.63
N SER A 14 -25.96 8.26 -19.25
CA SER A 14 -24.60 8.53 -19.67
C SER A 14 -24.45 8.12 -21.14
N SER A 15 -24.37 9.09 -22.03
CA SER A 15 -24.06 8.88 -23.45
C SER A 15 -22.69 8.21 -23.59
N GLY A 16 -22.69 6.92 -24.00
CA GLY A 16 -21.47 6.18 -24.32
C GLY A 16 -20.77 6.84 -25.52
N ARG A 17 -19.52 7.30 -25.31
CA ARG A 17 -18.62 7.63 -26.42
C ARG A 17 -18.19 6.33 -27.11
N PRO A 18 -18.10 6.27 -28.44
CA PRO A 18 -17.63 5.09 -29.13
C PRO A 18 -16.16 4.84 -28.79
N SER A 19 -15.88 3.75 -28.07
CA SER A 19 -14.54 3.26 -27.81
C SER A 19 -13.91 2.79 -29.12
N GLY A 20 -12.69 3.28 -29.40
CA GLY A 20 -11.94 2.93 -30.59
C GLY A 20 -11.77 1.40 -30.69
N ARG A 21 -12.04 0.86 -31.86
CA ARG A 21 -12.11 -0.58 -32.24
C ARG A 21 -10.84 -1.40 -31.93
N TRP A 22 -9.73 -0.77 -31.48
CA TRP A 22 -8.46 -1.41 -31.16
C TRP A 22 -8.33 -1.88 -29.68
N LEU A 23 -9.05 -1.25 -28.75
CA LEU A 23 -8.97 -1.57 -27.31
C LEU A 23 -9.82 -2.78 -26.90
N GLY A 24 -10.79 -3.21 -27.72
CA GLY A 24 -11.63 -4.36 -27.43
C GLY A 24 -10.91 -5.74 -27.41
N ARG A 25 -9.60 -5.78 -27.75
CA ARG A 25 -8.78 -7.00 -27.73
C ARG A 25 -8.18 -7.30 -26.34
N PHE A 26 -8.19 -6.32 -25.44
CA PHE A 26 -7.68 -6.44 -24.07
C PHE A 26 -8.70 -5.87 -23.07
N PRO A 27 -9.64 -6.68 -22.58
CA PRO A 27 -10.70 -6.21 -21.68
C PRO A 27 -10.15 -5.62 -20.38
N CYS A 28 -8.94 -6.01 -19.95
CA CYS A 28 -8.30 -5.43 -18.75
C CYS A 28 -7.84 -3.97 -18.94
N LEU A 29 -7.78 -3.44 -20.18
CA LEU A 29 -7.40 -2.06 -20.47
C LEU A 29 -8.61 -1.12 -20.62
N ASP A 30 -9.81 -1.60 -20.40
CA ASP A 30 -11.02 -0.76 -20.53
C ASP A 30 -11.25 0.10 -19.27
N ASP A 31 -10.75 -0.33 -18.11
CA ASP A 31 -10.82 0.44 -16.86
C ASP A 31 -9.76 1.54 -16.81
N ARG A 32 -10.21 2.77 -16.45
CA ARG A 32 -9.35 3.96 -16.34
C ARG A 32 -8.27 3.78 -15.26
N ALA A 33 -8.60 3.17 -14.14
CA ALA A 33 -7.67 2.95 -13.03
C ALA A 33 -6.53 2.01 -13.46
N THR A 34 -6.85 0.91 -14.14
CA THR A 34 -5.88 -0.05 -14.66
C THR A 34 -4.95 0.59 -15.70
N ARG A 35 -5.49 1.43 -16.61
CA ARG A 35 -4.67 2.16 -17.59
C ARG A 35 -3.71 3.14 -16.93
N SER A 36 -4.19 3.89 -15.95
CA SER A 36 -3.36 4.87 -15.21
C SER A 36 -2.23 4.16 -14.44
N ALA A 37 -2.53 3.05 -13.77
CA ALA A 37 -1.53 2.24 -13.08
C ALA A 37 -0.47 1.66 -14.04
N LEU A 38 -0.89 1.16 -15.22
CA LEU A 38 0.04 0.66 -16.22
C LEU A 38 0.95 1.77 -16.77
N CYS A 39 0.40 2.94 -17.06
CA CYS A 39 1.20 4.10 -17.49
C CYS A 39 2.25 4.49 -16.44
N LEU A 40 1.88 4.54 -15.16
CA LEU A 40 2.83 4.88 -14.09
C LEU A 40 3.93 3.83 -13.94
N LYS A 41 3.61 2.54 -14.07
CA LYS A 41 4.60 1.45 -14.08
C LYS A 41 5.58 1.60 -15.26
N LEU A 42 5.07 1.90 -16.45
CA LEU A 42 5.92 2.14 -17.63
C LEU A 42 6.81 3.38 -17.47
N ILE A 43 6.28 4.46 -16.91
CA ILE A 43 7.05 5.67 -16.62
C ILE A 43 8.18 5.36 -15.63
N LEU A 44 7.92 4.61 -14.57
CA LEU A 44 8.94 4.24 -13.59
C LEU A 44 10.07 3.41 -14.24
N VAL A 45 9.71 2.38 -14.99
CA VAL A 45 10.71 1.55 -15.72
C VAL A 45 11.50 2.41 -16.71
N LEU A 46 10.83 3.31 -17.43
CA LEU A 46 11.49 4.23 -18.38
C LEU A 46 12.48 5.17 -17.67
N LEU A 47 12.11 5.70 -16.50
CA LEU A 47 13.00 6.51 -15.69
C LEU A 47 14.25 5.73 -15.28
N HIS A 48 14.11 4.49 -14.82
CA HIS A 48 15.26 3.63 -14.51
C HIS A 48 16.15 3.43 -15.73
N VAL A 49 15.57 3.11 -16.89
CA VAL A 49 16.32 2.94 -18.14
C VAL A 49 17.03 4.23 -18.57
N ILE A 50 16.38 5.38 -18.43
CA ILE A 50 16.99 6.69 -18.75
C ILE A 50 18.17 6.97 -17.82
N PHE A 51 17.99 6.85 -16.49
CA PHE A 51 19.05 7.16 -15.54
C PHE A 51 20.24 6.19 -15.66
N GLY A 52 19.98 4.88 -15.70
CA GLY A 52 21.04 3.87 -15.85
C GLY A 52 21.68 3.91 -17.24
N GLY A 53 20.90 4.00 -18.30
CA GLY A 53 21.38 4.04 -19.67
C GLY A 53 22.21 5.29 -19.98
N ALA A 54 21.76 6.46 -19.52
CA ALA A 54 22.52 7.71 -19.71
C ALA A 54 23.89 7.66 -19.03
N LEU A 55 24.03 7.06 -17.84
CA LEU A 55 25.32 6.84 -17.21
C LEU A 55 26.27 6.06 -18.13
N PHE A 56 25.85 4.91 -18.65
CA PHE A 56 26.69 4.10 -19.53
C PHE A 56 27.02 4.77 -20.88
N ILE A 57 26.12 5.63 -21.39
CA ILE A 57 26.35 6.36 -22.65
C ILE A 57 27.27 7.56 -22.43
N LEU A 58 27.04 8.35 -21.38
CA LEU A 58 27.75 9.62 -21.15
C LEU A 58 29.12 9.41 -20.52
N ASP A 59 29.23 8.42 -19.57
CA ASP A 59 30.44 8.24 -18.78
C ASP A 59 31.42 7.22 -19.41
N THR A 60 32.46 7.76 -20.04
CA THR A 60 33.55 6.94 -20.61
C THR A 60 34.43 6.33 -19.54
N GLU A 61 34.59 7.03 -18.40
CA GLU A 61 35.37 6.55 -17.26
C GLU A 61 34.71 5.37 -16.57
N LEU A 62 33.39 5.42 -16.36
CA LEU A 62 32.61 4.30 -15.85
C LEU A 62 32.78 3.06 -16.73
N ARG A 63 32.73 3.23 -18.07
CA ARG A 63 32.97 2.11 -19.00
C ARG A 63 34.38 1.57 -18.92
N ARG A 64 35.41 2.40 -18.67
CA ARG A 64 36.78 2.00 -18.44
C ARG A 64 36.88 1.20 -17.13
N ARG A 65 36.36 1.77 -16.02
CA ARG A 65 36.32 1.10 -14.72
C ARG A 65 35.56 -0.24 -14.77
N THR A 66 34.48 -0.34 -15.54
CA THR A 66 33.73 -1.60 -15.73
C THR A 66 34.60 -2.66 -16.39
N ARG A 67 35.52 -2.29 -17.30
CA ARG A 67 36.46 -3.23 -17.94
C ARG A 67 37.58 -3.66 -17.00
N GLU A 68 38.10 -2.74 -16.20
CA GLU A 68 39.21 -2.99 -15.27
C GLU A 68 38.73 -3.68 -13.97
N HIS A 69 37.57 -3.26 -13.45
CA HIS A 69 36.99 -3.72 -12.19
C HIS A 69 35.49 -4.04 -12.36
N PRO A 70 35.14 -5.11 -13.07
CA PRO A 70 33.75 -5.43 -13.41
C PRO A 70 32.84 -5.65 -12.19
N TRP A 71 33.40 -6.05 -11.06
CA TRP A 71 32.66 -6.29 -9.83
C TRP A 71 31.91 -5.04 -9.32
N TYR A 72 32.50 -3.85 -9.49
CA TYR A 72 31.87 -2.58 -9.04
C TYR A 72 30.55 -2.31 -9.78
N THR A 73 30.58 -2.42 -11.10
CA THR A 73 29.38 -2.24 -11.93
C THR A 73 28.42 -3.39 -11.75
N ALA A 74 28.92 -4.63 -11.49
CA ALA A 74 28.07 -5.78 -11.22
C ALA A 74 27.26 -5.58 -9.95
N ILE A 75 27.84 -5.07 -8.86
CA ILE A 75 27.09 -4.78 -7.61
C ILE A 75 26.01 -3.71 -7.86
N TYR A 76 26.34 -2.65 -8.61
CA TYR A 76 25.35 -1.63 -8.99
C TYR A 76 24.18 -2.24 -9.78
N LEU A 77 24.47 -3.08 -10.77
CA LEU A 77 23.45 -3.76 -11.56
C LEU A 77 22.62 -4.75 -10.75
N VAL A 78 23.23 -5.44 -9.77
CA VAL A 78 22.48 -6.30 -8.84
C VAL A 78 21.49 -5.48 -8.02
N LEU A 79 21.91 -4.35 -7.45
CA LEU A 79 20.98 -3.46 -6.72
C LEU A 79 19.88 -2.92 -7.65
N TYR A 80 20.26 -2.48 -8.86
CA TYR A 80 19.31 -1.99 -9.87
C TYR A 80 18.24 -3.03 -10.23
N LEU A 81 18.67 -4.28 -10.49
CA LEU A 81 17.75 -5.37 -10.81
C LEU A 81 16.91 -5.79 -9.59
N ALA A 82 17.53 -5.85 -8.41
CA ALA A 82 16.83 -6.17 -7.16
C ALA A 82 15.70 -5.17 -6.90
N THR A 83 15.95 -3.87 -7.06
CA THR A 83 14.96 -2.82 -6.90
C THR A 83 13.79 -2.97 -7.88
N LEU A 84 14.06 -3.27 -9.15
CA LEU A 84 13.00 -3.52 -10.14
C LEU A 84 12.20 -4.79 -9.81
N VAL A 85 12.87 -5.86 -9.42
CA VAL A 85 12.21 -7.11 -9.00
C VAL A 85 11.33 -6.85 -7.78
N GLN A 86 11.85 -6.16 -6.77
CA GLN A 86 11.11 -5.81 -5.56
C GLN A 86 9.91 -4.92 -5.87
N TYR A 87 10.05 -3.97 -6.79
CA TYR A 87 8.95 -3.15 -7.29
C TYR A 87 7.81 -3.99 -7.86
N PHE A 88 8.11 -4.87 -8.81
CA PHE A 88 7.09 -5.72 -9.43
C PHE A 88 6.51 -6.72 -8.44
N PHE A 89 7.36 -7.31 -7.59
CA PHE A 89 6.90 -8.22 -6.56
C PHE A 89 5.93 -7.54 -5.58
N THR A 90 6.21 -6.31 -5.16
CA THR A 90 5.32 -5.52 -4.30
C THR A 90 4.05 -5.13 -5.04
N SER A 91 4.16 -4.71 -6.30
CA SER A 91 3.03 -4.30 -7.15
C SER A 91 2.01 -5.42 -7.38
N TYR A 92 2.46 -6.67 -7.47
CA TYR A 92 1.59 -7.83 -7.69
C TYR A 92 1.23 -8.58 -6.40
N SER A 93 1.77 -8.17 -5.26
CA SER A 93 1.46 -8.80 -3.98
C SER A 93 0.08 -8.36 -3.47
N SER A 94 -0.66 -9.30 -2.87
CA SER A 94 -1.91 -8.99 -2.19
C SER A 94 -1.65 -8.09 -0.97
N PRO A 95 -2.43 -7.02 -0.77
CA PRO A 95 -2.34 -6.19 0.45
C PRO A 95 -2.94 -6.87 1.69
N GLY A 96 -3.62 -8.02 1.52
CA GLY A 96 -4.44 -8.68 2.52
C GLY A 96 -5.89 -8.20 2.44
N TYR A 97 -6.76 -8.96 1.77
CA TYR A 97 -8.17 -8.61 1.67
C TYR A 97 -8.98 -9.25 2.80
N VAL A 98 -9.98 -8.50 3.30
CA VAL A 98 -10.88 -8.98 4.37
C VAL A 98 -11.63 -10.25 3.95
N ILE A 99 -12.00 -10.34 2.66
CA ILE A 99 -12.71 -11.50 2.13
C ILE A 99 -11.88 -12.79 2.22
N ASP A 100 -10.55 -12.70 2.00
CA ASP A 100 -9.67 -13.86 2.04
C ASP A 100 -9.61 -14.45 3.47
N VAL A 101 -9.52 -13.57 4.48
CA VAL A 101 -9.50 -13.99 5.90
C VAL A 101 -10.85 -14.53 6.35
N MET A 102 -11.95 -13.92 5.90
CA MET A 102 -13.30 -14.40 6.19
C MET A 102 -13.50 -15.83 5.64
N MET A 103 -13.01 -16.11 4.44
CA MET A 103 -13.10 -17.44 3.82
C MET A 103 -12.21 -18.47 4.54
N ALA A 104 -10.97 -18.10 4.88
CA ALA A 104 -10.05 -18.99 5.60
C ALA A 104 -10.59 -19.39 6.97
N GLY A 105 -11.15 -18.44 7.73
CA GLY A 105 -11.72 -18.68 9.05
C GLY A 105 -12.97 -19.55 9.07
N SER A 106 -13.65 -19.69 7.94
CA SER A 106 -14.88 -20.51 7.85
C SER A 106 -14.63 -22.00 7.62
N GLY A 107 -13.39 -22.47 7.53
CA GLY A 107 -13.04 -23.89 7.34
C GLY A 107 -13.50 -24.50 6.00
N THR A 108 -14.00 -23.70 5.08
CA THR A 108 -14.62 -24.12 3.82
C THR A 108 -13.62 -24.17 2.65
N HIS A 109 -12.33 -24.41 2.90
CA HIS A 109 -11.31 -24.51 1.87
C HIS A 109 -11.59 -25.51 0.75
N ALA A 110 -12.39 -26.54 1.01
CA ALA A 110 -12.70 -27.58 0.00
C ALA A 110 -13.80 -27.17 -0.99
N THR A 111 -14.70 -26.27 -0.63
CA THR A 111 -15.89 -25.91 -1.45
C THR A 111 -15.65 -24.60 -2.25
N PHE A 112 -14.70 -23.76 -1.85
CA PHE A 112 -14.49 -22.44 -2.44
C PHE A 112 -13.42 -22.40 -3.54
N ALA A 113 -12.65 -23.47 -3.79
CA ALA A 113 -11.81 -23.57 -4.97
C ALA A 113 -12.59 -23.37 -6.28
N ASN A 114 -13.91 -23.64 -6.26
CA ASN A 114 -14.82 -23.38 -7.37
C ASN A 114 -15.43 -21.96 -7.35
N LEU A 115 -15.28 -21.18 -6.29
CA LEU A 115 -15.82 -19.81 -6.20
C LEU A 115 -14.82 -18.71 -6.58
N SER A 116 -13.54 -19.03 -6.77
CA SER A 116 -12.57 -18.07 -7.32
C SER A 116 -12.89 -17.66 -8.76
N SER A 117 -13.75 -18.43 -9.43
CA SER A 117 -14.36 -18.08 -10.74
C SER A 117 -15.78 -17.50 -10.60
N PHE A 118 -16.32 -17.43 -9.38
CA PHE A 118 -17.62 -16.81 -9.15
C PHE A 118 -17.41 -15.30 -9.14
N ASP A 119 -17.82 -14.68 -10.24
CA ASP A 119 -17.79 -13.26 -10.50
C ASP A 119 -18.31 -12.50 -9.26
N GLN A 120 -17.49 -11.65 -8.70
CA GLN A 120 -17.79 -10.76 -7.57
C GLN A 120 -19.08 -9.94 -7.81
N ARG A 121 -19.54 -9.85 -9.07
CA ARG A 121 -20.80 -9.25 -9.48
C ARG A 121 -22.04 -10.04 -9.05
N GLN A 122 -21.94 -11.35 -8.76
CA GLN A 122 -23.09 -12.13 -8.30
C GLN A 122 -23.39 -11.99 -6.80
N ILE A 123 -22.45 -11.53 -6.00
CA ILE A 123 -22.73 -11.20 -4.59
C ILE A 123 -23.56 -9.91 -4.47
N THR A 124 -23.48 -9.03 -5.46
CA THR A 124 -24.25 -7.77 -5.53
C THR A 124 -25.62 -7.92 -6.16
N THR A 125 -25.90 -8.99 -6.89
CA THR A 125 -27.25 -9.27 -7.39
C THR A 125 -28.04 -9.97 -6.28
N ARG A 126 -28.81 -9.17 -5.58
CA ARG A 126 -30.01 -9.41 -4.73
C ARG A 126 -30.60 -10.83 -4.87
N ASN A 127 -29.89 -11.85 -4.40
CA ASN A 127 -30.45 -13.19 -4.27
C ASN A 127 -31.30 -13.23 -3.01
N LYS A 128 -32.59 -13.37 -3.16
CA LYS A 128 -33.59 -13.28 -2.07
C LYS A 128 -33.46 -14.40 -1.03
N ASN A 129 -32.66 -15.44 -1.28
CA ASN A 129 -32.43 -16.56 -0.36
C ASN A 129 -30.95 -16.99 -0.41
N PRO A 130 -30.06 -16.49 0.47
CA PRO A 130 -28.70 -16.98 0.61
C PRO A 130 -28.70 -18.44 1.04
N SER A 131 -27.76 -19.24 0.52
CA SER A 131 -27.61 -20.64 0.91
C SER A 131 -27.33 -20.77 2.42
N PRO A 132 -27.74 -21.88 3.08
CA PRO A 132 -27.48 -22.08 4.50
C PRO A 132 -26.00 -21.95 4.88
N SER A 133 -25.09 -22.40 4.03
CA SER A 133 -23.63 -22.26 4.21
C SER A 133 -23.18 -20.81 4.22
N THR A 134 -23.70 -19.96 3.33
CA THR A 134 -23.39 -18.53 3.27
C THR A 134 -23.88 -17.79 4.51
N GLN A 135 -25.05 -18.17 5.05
CA GLN A 135 -25.59 -17.59 6.29
C GLN A 135 -24.73 -17.96 7.51
N ILE A 136 -24.26 -19.21 7.60
CA ILE A 136 -23.40 -19.67 8.70
C ILE A 136 -22.06 -18.94 8.68
N VAL A 137 -21.40 -18.84 7.52
CA VAL A 137 -20.14 -18.10 7.37
C VAL A 137 -20.31 -16.64 7.79
N SER A 138 -21.39 -16.01 7.37
CA SER A 138 -21.68 -14.63 7.72
C SER A 138 -21.92 -14.42 9.22
N SER A 139 -22.58 -15.36 9.89
CA SER A 139 -22.88 -15.27 11.34
C SER A 139 -21.65 -15.51 12.21
N VAL A 140 -20.77 -16.45 11.83
CA VAL A 140 -19.48 -16.68 12.52
C VAL A 140 -18.58 -15.47 12.38
N TRP A 141 -18.42 -14.97 11.16
CA TRP A 141 -17.65 -13.77 10.88
C TRP A 141 -18.15 -12.55 11.65
N LEU A 142 -19.48 -12.35 11.68
CA LEU A 142 -20.10 -11.27 12.45
C LEU A 142 -19.67 -11.31 13.91
N ARG A 143 -19.78 -12.46 14.57
CA ARG A 143 -19.40 -12.63 15.97
C ARG A 143 -17.92 -12.35 16.17
N GLN A 144 -17.06 -13.01 15.38
CA GLN A 144 -15.62 -12.86 15.47
C GLN A 144 -15.16 -11.40 15.32
N VAL A 145 -15.74 -10.65 14.37
CA VAL A 145 -15.35 -9.25 14.14
C VAL A 145 -15.95 -8.32 15.21
N MET A 146 -17.18 -8.57 15.68
CA MET A 146 -17.79 -7.73 16.70
C MET A 146 -17.08 -7.82 18.05
N ASP A 147 -16.50 -8.97 18.37
CA ASP A 147 -15.70 -9.18 19.58
C ASP A 147 -14.38 -8.37 19.57
N LEU A 148 -13.96 -7.85 18.39
CA LEU A 148 -12.76 -7.01 18.24
C LEU A 148 -13.04 -5.53 18.53
N TYR A 149 -14.29 -5.12 18.61
CA TYR A 149 -14.68 -3.75 18.87
C TYR A 149 -15.10 -3.55 20.33
N PRO A 150 -14.95 -2.34 20.87
CA PRO A 150 -15.48 -2.02 22.19
C PRO A 150 -16.98 -2.28 22.27
N PRO A 151 -17.52 -2.70 23.43
CA PRO A 151 -18.94 -2.93 23.60
C PRO A 151 -19.78 -1.68 23.31
N GLY A 152 -21.01 -1.88 22.84
CA GLY A 152 -21.96 -0.78 22.56
C GLY A 152 -22.00 -0.29 21.11
N PHE A 153 -21.17 -0.80 20.23
CA PHE A 153 -21.23 -0.47 18.80
C PHE A 153 -22.18 -1.42 18.04
N SER A 154 -22.93 -0.84 17.09
CA SER A 154 -23.78 -1.61 16.20
C SER A 154 -23.00 -2.19 15.01
N SER A 155 -23.30 -3.41 14.60
CA SER A 155 -22.74 -4.03 13.40
C SER A 155 -22.94 -3.19 12.13
N ARG A 156 -24.02 -2.43 12.04
CA ARG A 156 -24.30 -1.52 10.92
C ARG A 156 -23.22 -0.45 10.76
N THR A 157 -22.61 -0.01 11.85
CA THR A 157 -21.54 1.00 11.84
C THR A 157 -20.30 0.55 11.08
N TRP A 158 -20.02 -0.75 11.14
CA TRP A 158 -18.81 -1.35 10.56
C TRP A 158 -19.07 -2.14 9.27
N THR A 159 -20.33 -2.18 8.81
CA THR A 159 -20.66 -2.85 7.54
C THR A 159 -20.24 -1.98 6.36
N CYS A 160 -19.43 -2.55 5.48
CA CYS A 160 -19.07 -1.90 4.22
C CYS A 160 -20.29 -1.82 3.30
N SER A 161 -20.62 -0.61 2.82
CA SER A 161 -21.76 -0.39 1.91
C SER A 161 -21.54 -0.94 0.49
N TYR A 162 -20.29 -1.24 0.12
CA TYR A 162 -19.92 -1.78 -1.20
C TYR A 162 -19.78 -3.30 -1.18
N CYS A 163 -19.02 -3.83 -0.23
CA CYS A 163 -18.78 -5.27 -0.11
C CYS A 163 -19.83 -6.01 0.71
N HIS A 164 -20.71 -5.29 1.43
CA HIS A 164 -21.73 -5.81 2.33
C HIS A 164 -21.21 -6.78 3.41
N ILE A 165 -19.93 -6.65 3.77
CA ILE A 165 -19.26 -7.42 4.82
C ILE A 165 -18.95 -6.51 6.02
N ILE A 166 -18.87 -7.07 7.20
CA ILE A 166 -18.43 -6.35 8.39
C ILE A 166 -16.92 -6.25 8.36
N GLN A 167 -16.45 -5.01 8.42
CA GLN A 167 -15.03 -4.68 8.39
C GLN A 167 -14.44 -4.86 9.79
N PRO A 168 -13.35 -5.63 9.97
CA PRO A 168 -12.60 -5.65 11.22
C PRO A 168 -11.91 -4.31 11.47
N PRO A 169 -11.45 -4.04 12.71
CA PRO A 169 -10.66 -2.85 13.00
C PRO A 169 -9.48 -2.69 12.04
N ARG A 170 -9.07 -1.46 11.78
CA ARG A 170 -7.96 -1.08 10.87
C ARG A 170 -8.22 -1.41 9.40
N SER A 171 -9.37 -1.95 9.03
CA SER A 171 -9.70 -2.22 7.63
C SER A 171 -10.50 -1.09 6.98
N LYS A 172 -10.41 -1.00 5.65
CA LYS A 172 -11.13 -0.01 4.85
C LYS A 172 -11.38 -0.52 3.44
N HIS A 173 -12.53 -0.13 2.87
CA HIS A 173 -12.80 -0.33 1.45
C HIS A 173 -11.98 0.63 0.60
N CYS A 174 -11.29 0.10 -0.40
CA CYS A 174 -10.62 0.85 -1.45
C CYS A 174 -11.47 0.86 -2.71
N HIS A 175 -11.80 2.02 -3.23
CA HIS A 175 -12.61 2.15 -4.45
C HIS A 175 -11.87 1.76 -5.71
N ASP A 176 -10.54 1.98 -5.77
CA ASP A 176 -9.73 1.61 -6.94
C ASP A 176 -9.51 0.10 -7.05
N CYS A 177 -9.43 -0.61 -5.90
CA CYS A 177 -9.31 -2.07 -5.85
C CYS A 177 -10.66 -2.78 -5.74
N ASP A 178 -11.75 -2.03 -5.46
CA ASP A 178 -13.12 -2.51 -5.19
C ASP A 178 -13.18 -3.63 -4.12
N LYS A 179 -12.33 -3.52 -3.09
CA LYS A 179 -12.18 -4.51 -2.01
C LYS A 179 -11.88 -3.86 -0.67
N CYS A 180 -12.31 -4.53 0.42
CA CYS A 180 -11.89 -4.17 1.77
C CYS A 180 -10.51 -4.75 2.07
N VAL A 181 -9.59 -3.90 2.52
CA VAL A 181 -8.18 -4.21 2.80
C VAL A 181 -7.92 -4.15 4.30
N LEU A 182 -7.20 -5.14 4.83
CA LEU A 182 -6.77 -5.22 6.23
C LEU A 182 -5.61 -4.29 6.51
N GLN A 183 -5.64 -3.65 7.69
CA GLN A 183 -4.64 -2.63 8.08
C GLN A 183 -4.33 -1.69 6.90
N PHE A 184 -5.41 -1.15 6.32
CA PHE A 184 -5.33 -0.31 5.14
C PHE A 184 -4.43 0.90 5.40
N ASP A 185 -3.36 1.00 4.63
CA ASP A 185 -2.46 2.15 4.68
C ASP A 185 -2.90 3.22 3.65
N HIS A 186 -2.77 2.91 2.37
CA HIS A 186 -3.22 3.75 1.25
C HIS A 186 -3.34 2.93 -0.02
N HIS A 187 -3.99 3.47 -1.06
CA HIS A 187 -3.85 2.99 -2.42
C HIS A 187 -2.66 3.67 -3.08
N CYS A 188 -1.67 2.90 -3.49
CA CYS A 188 -0.47 3.42 -4.13
C CYS A 188 -0.64 3.40 -5.65
N ALA A 189 -0.87 4.56 -6.25
CA ALA A 189 -1.05 4.69 -7.70
C ALA A 189 0.18 4.24 -8.49
N TRP A 190 1.40 4.47 -7.96
CA TRP A 190 2.66 4.04 -8.58
C TRP A 190 2.79 2.52 -8.68
N LEU A 191 2.33 1.80 -7.66
CA LEU A 191 2.31 0.35 -7.66
C LEU A 191 1.03 -0.22 -8.32
N GLY A 192 -0.04 0.59 -8.42
CA GLY A 192 -1.34 0.16 -8.91
C GLY A 192 -2.03 -0.86 -8.00
N THR A 193 -1.74 -0.80 -6.69
CA THR A 193 -2.32 -1.68 -5.67
C THR A 193 -2.40 -0.95 -4.33
N CYS A 194 -3.20 -1.49 -3.40
CA CYS A 194 -3.21 -1.02 -2.02
C CYS A 194 -1.97 -1.49 -1.26
N ILE A 195 -1.56 -0.68 -0.29
CA ILE A 195 -0.64 -1.06 0.77
C ILE A 195 -1.48 -1.38 2.01
N GLY A 196 -1.27 -2.56 2.58
CA GLY A 196 -1.99 -3.08 3.73
C GLY A 196 -1.18 -4.12 4.49
N LYS A 197 -1.84 -4.88 5.36
CA LYS A 197 -1.18 -5.82 6.31
C LYS A 197 -0.10 -6.69 5.68
N ARG A 198 -0.33 -7.26 4.48
CA ARG A 198 0.53 -8.30 3.90
C ARG A 198 1.70 -7.77 3.06
N ASN A 199 1.60 -6.55 2.54
CA ASN A 199 2.62 -6.02 1.64
C ASN A 199 3.30 -4.74 2.14
N HIS A 200 2.96 -4.23 3.34
CA HIS A 200 3.54 -2.99 3.86
C HIS A 200 5.07 -3.13 4.12
N CYS A 201 5.52 -4.25 4.69
CA CYS A 201 6.96 -4.51 4.86
C CYS A 201 7.70 -4.59 3.52
N ARG A 202 7.13 -5.25 2.51
CA ARG A 202 7.70 -5.32 1.14
C ARG A 202 7.79 -3.95 0.50
N PHE A 203 6.77 -3.09 0.72
CA PHE A 203 6.75 -1.72 0.26
C PHE A 203 7.86 -0.88 0.91
N TRP A 204 8.11 -1.06 2.21
CA TRP A 204 9.20 -0.40 2.93
C TRP A 204 10.56 -0.81 2.35
N TRP A 205 10.80 -2.11 2.10
CA TRP A 205 12.03 -2.59 1.49
C TRP A 205 12.23 -2.03 0.08
N TYR A 206 11.17 -1.96 -0.72
CA TYR A 206 11.23 -1.33 -2.04
C TYR A 206 11.67 0.14 -1.94
N ILE A 207 11.07 0.93 -1.04
CA ILE A 207 11.47 2.35 -0.86
C ILE A 207 12.93 2.44 -0.40
N PHE A 208 13.38 1.55 0.49
CA PHE A 208 14.76 1.51 0.96
C PHE A 208 15.74 1.22 -0.18
N GLU A 209 15.51 0.17 -0.95
CA GLU A 209 16.34 -0.19 -2.10
C GLU A 209 16.37 0.92 -3.16
N GLU A 210 15.23 1.51 -3.47
CA GLU A 210 15.10 2.63 -4.40
C GLU A 210 15.89 3.86 -3.90
N THR A 211 15.84 4.13 -2.60
CA THR A 211 16.63 5.22 -1.98
C THR A 211 18.12 4.96 -2.11
N MET A 212 18.58 3.73 -1.85
CA MET A 212 19.99 3.35 -1.99
C MET A 212 20.45 3.41 -3.44
N LEU A 213 19.64 2.96 -4.38
CA LEU A 213 19.91 3.07 -5.80
C LEU A 213 20.00 4.53 -6.25
N CYS A 214 19.11 5.38 -5.77
CA CYS A 214 19.10 6.81 -6.05
C CYS A 214 20.38 7.49 -5.56
N ILE A 215 20.85 7.19 -4.35
CA ILE A 215 22.11 7.69 -3.79
C ILE A 215 23.29 7.25 -4.68
N TRP A 216 23.38 5.95 -4.98
CA TRP A 216 24.50 5.43 -5.78
C TRP A 216 24.51 6.03 -7.19
N THR A 217 23.36 6.10 -7.85
CA THR A 217 23.21 6.73 -9.16
C THR A 217 23.64 8.21 -9.11
N GLY A 218 23.27 8.91 -8.03
CA GLY A 218 23.67 10.29 -7.79
C GLY A 218 25.18 10.47 -7.66
N THR A 219 25.87 9.58 -6.91
CA THR A 219 27.34 9.61 -6.81
C THR A 219 28.01 9.39 -8.17
N LEU A 220 27.50 8.47 -8.98
CA LEU A 220 28.02 8.23 -10.34
C LEU A 220 27.86 9.45 -11.26
N TYR A 221 26.74 10.17 -11.17
CA TYR A 221 26.55 11.41 -11.93
C TYR A 221 27.45 12.54 -11.43
N ILE A 222 27.71 12.63 -10.13
CA ILE A 222 28.65 13.60 -9.56
C ILE A 222 30.06 13.29 -10.06
N ASP A 223 30.49 12.03 -10.00
CA ASP A 223 31.78 11.58 -10.54
C ASP A 223 31.91 11.91 -12.02
N LEU A 224 30.85 11.73 -12.79
CA LEU A 224 30.80 12.12 -14.20
C LEU A 224 31.04 13.61 -14.37
N LEU A 225 30.46 14.50 -13.57
CA LEU A 225 30.65 15.96 -13.68
C LEU A 225 32.04 16.39 -13.23
N VAL A 226 32.60 15.81 -12.17
CA VAL A 226 33.91 16.15 -11.61
C VAL A 226 35.07 15.65 -12.50
N SER A 227 34.84 14.58 -13.27
CA SER A 227 35.83 14.00 -14.16
C SER A 227 36.34 15.06 -15.15
N LYS A 228 37.69 15.28 -15.18
CA LYS A 228 38.37 16.24 -16.06
C LYS A 228 38.54 15.75 -17.52
N ALA A 229 37.93 14.62 -17.91
CA ALA A 229 37.99 14.15 -19.29
C ALA A 229 37.40 15.21 -20.24
N MET A 230 38.02 15.43 -21.40
CA MET A 230 37.49 16.36 -22.40
C MET A 230 36.07 15.95 -22.79
N LYS A 231 35.12 16.76 -22.39
CA LYS A 231 33.68 16.49 -22.57
C LYS A 231 33.06 17.52 -23.48
N ALA A 232 32.11 17.07 -24.27
CA ALA A 232 31.24 17.99 -24.97
C ALA A 232 30.29 18.66 -23.96
N TRP A 233 30.12 19.96 -23.96
CA TRP A 233 29.28 20.74 -23.05
C TRP A 233 27.84 20.21 -22.90
N TRP A 234 27.29 19.61 -23.97
CA TRP A 234 25.94 19.04 -23.96
C TRP A 234 25.82 17.81 -23.02
N LYS A 235 26.90 17.06 -22.79
CA LYS A 235 26.93 15.92 -21.85
C LYS A 235 26.80 16.41 -20.41
N ASP A 236 27.51 17.49 -20.07
CA ASP A 236 27.42 18.09 -18.75
C ASP A 236 26.04 18.71 -18.52
N LEU A 237 25.43 19.32 -19.54
CA LEU A 237 24.06 19.83 -19.44
C LEU A 237 23.04 18.71 -19.16
N ILE A 238 23.13 17.60 -19.90
CA ILE A 238 22.25 16.42 -19.64
C ILE A 238 22.48 15.88 -18.25
N ALA A 239 23.74 15.71 -17.82
CA ALA A 239 24.05 15.20 -16.48
C ALA A 239 23.49 16.10 -15.38
N ILE A 240 23.61 17.44 -15.53
CA ILE A 240 23.04 18.40 -14.57
C ILE A 240 21.52 18.28 -14.50
N ILE A 241 20.84 18.21 -15.65
CA ILE A 241 19.38 18.03 -15.68
C ILE A 241 18.97 16.74 -14.96
N LEU A 242 19.66 15.63 -15.22
CA LEU A 242 19.36 14.34 -14.59
C LEU A 242 19.65 14.38 -13.08
N ILE A 243 20.74 15.02 -12.64
CA ILE A 243 21.01 15.20 -11.20
C ILE A 243 19.90 16.01 -10.52
N VAL A 244 19.44 17.09 -11.13
CA VAL A 244 18.36 17.91 -10.56
C VAL A 244 17.11 17.06 -10.36
N ILE A 245 16.70 16.28 -11.36
CA ILE A 245 15.55 15.37 -11.25
C ILE A 245 15.80 14.33 -10.16
N LEU A 246 16.99 13.73 -10.12
CA LEU A 246 17.38 12.73 -9.14
C LEU A 246 17.34 13.27 -7.70
N VAL A 247 17.76 14.52 -7.48
CA VAL A 247 17.69 15.18 -6.17
C VAL A 247 16.24 15.34 -5.71
N PHE A 248 15.31 15.72 -6.60
CA PHE A 248 13.89 15.77 -6.25
C PHE A 248 13.34 14.38 -5.92
N CYS A 249 13.68 13.35 -6.70
CA CYS A 249 13.31 11.97 -6.40
C CYS A 249 13.87 11.52 -5.04
N PHE A 250 15.13 11.81 -4.77
CA PHE A 250 15.80 11.47 -3.51
C PHE A 250 15.13 12.11 -2.30
N ILE A 251 14.84 13.43 -2.36
CA ILE A 251 14.15 14.12 -1.26
C ILE A 251 12.79 13.46 -0.99
N PHE A 252 12.04 13.15 -2.04
CA PHE A 252 10.74 12.46 -1.90
C PHE A 252 10.91 11.07 -1.28
N LEU A 253 11.85 10.27 -1.78
CA LEU A 253 12.09 8.90 -1.31
C LEU A 253 12.56 8.87 0.16
N ILE A 254 13.47 9.76 0.56
CA ILE A 254 13.98 9.80 1.93
C ILE A 254 12.90 10.22 2.92
N LEU A 255 12.06 11.19 2.57
CA LEU A 255 10.92 11.60 3.39
C LEU A 255 9.90 10.46 3.52
N LEU A 256 9.62 9.75 2.41
CA LEU A 256 8.73 8.61 2.41
C LEU A 256 9.29 7.46 3.25
N LEU A 257 10.59 7.18 3.15
CA LEU A 257 11.28 6.15 3.94
C LEU A 257 11.21 6.46 5.45
N PHE A 258 11.51 7.70 5.85
CA PHE A 258 11.37 8.10 7.26
C PHE A 258 9.94 8.01 7.75
N PHE A 259 8.97 8.44 6.96
CA PHE A 259 7.57 8.38 7.33
C PHE A 259 7.10 6.93 7.53
N HIS A 260 7.37 6.03 6.57
CA HIS A 260 6.99 4.62 6.72
C HIS A 260 7.80 3.88 7.78
N SER A 261 9.04 4.29 8.07
CA SER A 261 9.80 3.80 9.22
C SER A 261 9.11 4.19 10.53
N TYR A 262 8.66 5.44 10.65
CA TYR A 262 7.87 5.87 11.81
C TYR A 262 6.57 5.06 11.96
N LEU A 263 5.86 4.79 10.86
CA LEU A 263 4.64 3.95 10.88
C LEU A 263 4.94 2.54 11.40
N ALA A 264 6.03 1.93 10.92
CA ALA A 264 6.46 0.60 11.37
C ALA A 264 6.82 0.57 12.86
N LEU A 265 7.58 1.57 13.34
CA LEU A 265 7.99 1.68 14.74
C LEU A 265 6.81 1.87 15.69
N THR A 266 5.77 2.57 15.26
CA THR A 266 4.60 2.91 16.09
C THR A 266 3.39 2.00 15.84
N ASN A 267 3.50 1.03 14.93
CA ASN A 267 2.40 0.17 14.46
C ASN A 267 1.15 0.97 14.10
N GLN A 268 1.33 1.96 13.24
CA GLN A 268 0.24 2.78 12.70
C GLN A 268 0.16 2.65 11.19
N THR A 269 -0.93 3.10 10.61
CA THR A 269 -1.09 3.25 9.17
C THR A 269 -1.24 4.73 8.80
N THR A 270 -0.88 5.08 7.56
CA THR A 270 -1.10 6.41 6.99
C THR A 270 -2.56 6.82 7.15
N HIS A 271 -3.48 5.89 6.88
CA HIS A 271 -4.92 6.13 7.01
C HIS A 271 -5.32 6.48 8.45
N GLU A 272 -4.77 5.78 9.46
CA GLU A 272 -5.05 6.04 10.86
C GLU A 272 -4.55 7.42 11.29
N ILE A 273 -3.35 7.82 10.88
CA ILE A 273 -2.79 9.15 11.19
C ILE A 273 -3.64 10.24 10.52
N MET A 274 -3.87 10.13 9.22
CA MET A 274 -4.55 11.17 8.44
C MET A 274 -6.05 11.29 8.75
N ARG A 275 -6.68 10.22 9.18
CA ARG A 275 -8.13 10.15 9.41
C ARG A 275 -8.51 9.87 10.86
N ARG A 276 -7.56 9.98 11.82
CA ARG A 276 -7.75 9.66 13.24
C ARG A 276 -9.06 10.17 13.81
N ARG A 277 -9.38 11.44 13.57
CA ARG A 277 -10.62 12.07 14.05
C ARG A 277 -11.91 11.55 13.39
N ARG A 278 -11.81 10.86 12.25
CA ARG A 278 -12.95 10.30 11.52
C ARG A 278 -13.19 8.83 11.83
N ILE A 279 -12.17 8.12 12.32
CA ILE A 279 -12.27 6.72 12.71
C ILE A 279 -12.91 6.66 14.10
N LEU A 280 -14.09 6.08 14.19
CA LEU A 280 -14.93 6.14 15.40
C LEU A 280 -14.22 5.59 16.63
N TYR A 281 -13.59 4.41 16.53
CA TYR A 281 -12.90 3.78 17.64
C TYR A 281 -11.59 4.49 18.05
N LEU A 282 -11.09 5.44 17.25
CA LEU A 282 -9.90 6.24 17.57
C LEU A 282 -10.24 7.62 18.16
N ARG A 283 -11.50 8.06 18.08
CA ARG A 283 -11.89 9.41 18.51
C ARG A 283 -11.69 9.66 20.01
N GLY A 284 -11.88 8.61 20.83
CA GLY A 284 -11.77 8.68 22.27
C GLY A 284 -10.33 8.68 22.80
N PHE A 285 -9.35 8.42 21.94
CA PHE A 285 -7.96 8.22 22.39
C PHE A 285 -7.11 9.49 22.27
N PRO A 286 -6.25 9.79 23.26
CA PRO A 286 -5.33 10.92 23.21
C PRO A 286 -4.45 10.86 21.95
N SER A 287 -4.16 12.01 21.35
CA SER A 287 -3.42 12.08 20.07
C SER A 287 -1.99 11.53 20.15
N LYS A 288 -1.38 11.59 21.34
CA LYS A 288 -0.02 11.13 21.60
C LYS A 288 0.10 9.61 21.77
N VAL A 289 -1.01 8.90 21.98
CA VAL A 289 -0.99 7.45 22.22
C VAL A 289 -1.21 6.70 20.91
N HIS A 290 -0.41 5.66 20.70
CA HIS A 290 -0.52 4.75 19.57
C HIS A 290 -1.24 3.47 20.02
N PRO A 291 -2.55 3.32 19.76
CA PRO A 291 -3.37 2.29 20.40
C PRO A 291 -2.87 0.86 20.12
N PHE A 292 -2.39 0.62 18.91
CA PHE A 292 -1.95 -0.71 18.46
C PHE A 292 -0.46 -0.99 18.68
N SER A 293 0.29 -0.02 19.22
CA SER A 293 1.71 -0.21 19.50
C SER A 293 1.92 -1.22 20.64
N LYS A 294 2.83 -2.16 20.41
CA LYS A 294 3.26 -3.19 21.38
C LYS A 294 4.70 -2.93 21.88
N GLY A 295 5.24 -1.75 21.58
CA GLY A 295 6.64 -1.37 21.78
C GLY A 295 7.47 -1.58 20.51
N ILE A 296 8.52 -0.76 20.34
CA ILE A 296 9.31 -0.68 19.10
C ILE A 296 9.77 -2.07 18.61
N TYR A 297 10.36 -2.85 19.49
CA TYR A 297 10.90 -4.17 19.16
C TYR A 297 9.80 -5.14 18.63
N ARG A 298 8.67 -5.23 19.36
CA ARG A 298 7.55 -6.09 18.96
C ARG A 298 6.85 -5.58 17.70
N ASN A 299 6.79 -4.26 17.52
CA ASN A 299 6.25 -3.65 16.32
C ASN A 299 7.07 -4.00 15.09
N LEU A 300 8.42 -3.95 15.20
CA LEU A 300 9.32 -4.33 14.11
C LEU A 300 9.24 -5.82 13.78
N ILE A 301 9.17 -6.70 14.79
CA ILE A 301 8.97 -8.13 14.55
C ILE A 301 7.63 -8.36 13.84
N ALA A 302 6.55 -7.76 14.33
CA ALA A 302 5.24 -7.89 13.71
C ALA A 302 5.24 -7.33 12.27
N PHE A 303 6.00 -6.26 12.01
CA PHE A 303 6.11 -5.66 10.69
C PHE A 303 6.89 -6.52 9.70
N CYS A 304 8.02 -7.10 10.14
CA CYS A 304 8.94 -7.84 9.26
C CYS A 304 8.66 -9.35 9.18
N CYS A 305 8.18 -9.95 10.27
CA CYS A 305 8.10 -11.39 10.45
C CYS A 305 6.65 -11.93 10.51
N SER A 306 5.65 -11.14 10.07
CA SER A 306 4.23 -11.51 10.14
C SER A 306 3.81 -12.67 9.21
N CYS A 307 4.74 -13.53 8.78
CA CYS A 307 4.43 -14.63 7.88
C CYS A 307 3.46 -15.67 8.49
N ASP A 308 3.46 -15.84 9.82
CA ASP A 308 2.65 -16.86 10.50
C ASP A 308 1.26 -16.36 10.93
N ASP A 309 1.04 -15.04 11.00
CA ASP A 309 -0.21 -14.43 11.50
C ASP A 309 -1.07 -13.82 10.38
N GLU A 310 -1.05 -14.40 9.21
CA GLU A 310 -1.72 -13.86 8.02
C GLU A 310 -3.23 -13.60 8.23
N HIS A 311 -3.88 -14.40 9.05
CA HIS A 311 -5.31 -14.35 9.32
C HIS A 311 -5.69 -13.70 10.66
N THR A 312 -4.70 -13.33 11.49
CA THR A 312 -4.94 -12.72 12.79
C THR A 312 -5.50 -11.32 12.65
N LEU A 313 -6.63 -11.07 13.27
CA LEU A 313 -7.24 -9.75 13.34
C LEU A 313 -6.85 -9.06 14.65
N GLU A 314 -6.58 -7.76 14.61
CA GLU A 314 -6.26 -6.99 15.81
C GLU A 314 -7.52 -6.38 16.43
N ALA A 315 -7.74 -6.63 17.72
CA ALA A 315 -8.78 -5.99 18.50
C ALA A 315 -8.43 -4.54 18.83
N VAL A 316 -9.45 -3.71 18.97
CA VAL A 316 -9.29 -2.36 19.52
C VAL A 316 -8.96 -2.50 21.01
N PRO A 317 -7.83 -1.96 21.51
CA PRO A 317 -7.47 -2.07 22.91
C PRO A 317 -8.51 -1.42 23.82
N PRO A 318 -8.73 -1.93 25.06
CA PRO A 318 -9.61 -1.29 26.04
C PRO A 318 -9.11 0.12 26.40
N VAL A 319 -10.05 0.99 26.76
CA VAL A 319 -9.73 2.40 27.10
C VAL A 319 -8.77 2.48 28.29
N GLU A 320 -8.93 1.58 29.25
CA GLU A 320 -8.09 1.53 30.47
C GLU A 320 -6.61 1.28 30.16
N ASP A 321 -6.32 0.38 29.21
CA ASP A 321 -4.94 0.12 28.75
C ASP A 321 -4.34 1.33 28.06
N ILE A 322 -5.17 2.10 27.35
CA ILE A 322 -4.74 3.28 26.61
C ILE A 322 -4.51 4.46 27.57
N GLU A 323 -5.37 4.63 28.57
CA GLU A 323 -5.19 5.63 29.61
C GLU A 323 -3.92 5.37 30.42
N ALA A 324 -3.64 4.10 30.75
CA ALA A 324 -2.39 3.71 31.41
C ALA A 324 -1.15 4.07 30.56
N ARG A 325 -1.22 3.90 29.25
CA ARG A 325 -0.14 4.29 28.32
C ARG A 325 -0.07 5.81 28.06
N ALA A 326 -1.13 6.54 28.34
CA ALA A 326 -1.17 8.00 28.18
C ALA A 326 -0.48 8.75 29.33
N GLN A 327 -0.13 8.06 30.43
CA GLN A 327 0.63 8.62 31.53
C GLN A 327 2.01 9.11 31.04
N PRO A 328 2.50 10.26 31.54
CA PRO A 328 3.84 10.71 31.19
C PRO A 328 4.88 9.70 31.67
N TYR A 329 5.81 9.35 30.79
CA TYR A 329 6.90 8.43 31.11
C TYR A 329 7.80 9.01 32.20
N THR A 330 8.14 8.17 33.16
CA THR A 330 9.16 8.48 34.15
C THR A 330 10.56 8.16 33.61
N CYS A 331 11.62 8.72 34.23
CA CYS A 331 12.99 8.38 33.84
C CYS A 331 13.27 6.87 33.93
N ILE A 332 12.61 6.18 34.85
CA ILE A 332 12.73 4.71 35.04
C ILE A 332 12.11 3.99 33.82
N ASP A 333 10.99 4.46 33.29
CA ASP A 333 10.34 3.87 32.13
C ASP A 333 11.22 4.03 30.88
N VAL A 334 11.93 5.16 30.75
CA VAL A 334 12.90 5.39 29.67
C VAL A 334 14.08 4.42 29.77
N ILE A 335 14.66 4.27 30.97
CA ILE A 335 15.82 3.38 31.23
C ILE A 335 15.43 1.90 31.04
N SER A 336 14.20 1.52 31.41
CA SER A 336 13.69 0.15 31.28
C SER A 336 13.10 -0.17 29.90
N CYS A 337 13.24 0.72 28.91
CA CYS A 337 12.67 0.59 27.55
C CYS A 337 11.15 0.33 27.53
N ARG A 338 10.41 0.81 28.54
CA ARG A 338 8.95 0.70 28.61
C ARG A 338 8.22 1.81 27.82
N CYS A 339 8.96 2.81 27.37
CA CYS A 339 8.41 3.94 26.58
C CYS A 339 8.16 3.62 25.10
N CYS A 340 8.33 2.37 24.71
CA CYS A 340 8.20 1.96 23.31
C CYS A 340 7.09 0.92 23.14
#